data_9607fc20210493d31e98e56b347c0e2a
#
_entry.id   9607fc20210493d31e98e56b347c0e2a
#
_cell.length_a   1.000
_cell.length_b   1.000
_cell.length_c   1.000
_cell.angle_alpha   90.00
_cell.angle_beta   90.00
_cell.angle_gamma   90.00
#
_symmetry.space_group_name_H-M   'P 1'
#
loop_
_entity.id
_entity.type
_entity.pdbx_description
1 polymer ?
#
loop_
_entity_poly.entity_id
_entity_poly.type
_entity_poly.pdbx_seq_one_letter_code
_entity_poly.pdbx_strand_id
1 'polypeptide(L)'
;LETGNKPFLHKIIEDNPKILKKRLSVLIKRFDMIIFSGGASEGDEDHIKSVIEEMSGIIHFWRLAIKPGRPMGFASINRVPVFCLPGNPVAAQVCFRLLVEAGIRKRVSADKTDLFKIQVISKFEQKCKIGRKEFLRGKLYYEDGITYAQINGEPGAGVLTSLSGANGLIEIDEDIEIIKKGDIINFIPFKEALI
;
A
#
# COMPACT_ATOMS: atom_id res chain seq x y z
N LEU A 1 15.17 -0.63 -3.58
CA LEU A 1 16.42 -1.20 -4.11
C LEU A 1 16.70 -2.60 -3.56
N GLU A 2 16.09 -2.96 -2.43
CA GLU A 2 16.17 -4.31 -1.85
C GLU A 2 15.53 -5.37 -2.77
N THR A 3 14.69 -4.96 -3.70
CA THR A 3 14.02 -5.82 -4.68
C THR A 3 14.76 -6.00 -6.01
N GLY A 4 15.99 -5.48 -6.14
CA GLY A 4 16.77 -5.54 -7.38
C GLY A 4 16.26 -4.66 -8.53
N ASN A 5 15.22 -3.86 -8.31
CA ASN A 5 14.66 -2.97 -9.31
C ASN A 5 15.44 -1.65 -9.41
N LYS A 6 15.38 -1.03 -10.58
CA LYS A 6 15.96 0.29 -10.83
C LYS A 6 14.85 1.33 -10.91
N PRO A 7 14.52 2.06 -9.83
CA PRO A 7 13.49 3.07 -9.87
C PRO A 7 13.94 4.29 -10.68
N PHE A 8 13.02 4.84 -11.45
CA PHE A 8 13.20 6.10 -12.16
C PHE A 8 12.16 7.10 -11.64
N LEU A 9 12.61 8.21 -11.09
CA LEU A 9 11.76 9.29 -10.63
C LEU A 9 11.45 10.23 -11.79
N HIS A 10 10.19 10.23 -12.24
CA HIS A 10 9.69 11.20 -13.21
C HIS A 10 9.36 12.53 -12.52
N LYS A 11 9.50 13.64 -13.26
CA LYS A 11 9.02 14.95 -12.80
C LYS A 11 7.49 14.90 -12.62
N ILE A 12 6.98 15.77 -11.75
CA ILE A 12 5.53 15.95 -11.56
C ILE A 12 4.90 16.23 -12.92
N ILE A 13 3.82 15.55 -13.22
CA ILE A 13 3.02 15.75 -14.42
C ILE A 13 1.86 16.68 -14.03
N GLU A 14 1.62 17.68 -14.85
CA GLU A 14 0.48 18.59 -14.68
C GLU A 14 -0.84 17.82 -14.72
N ASP A 15 -1.81 18.26 -13.93
CA ASP A 15 -3.15 17.66 -13.87
C ASP A 15 -3.97 18.05 -15.12
N ASN A 16 -3.53 17.53 -16.27
CA ASN A 16 -4.11 17.74 -17.58
C ASN A 16 -4.18 16.41 -18.34
N PRO A 17 -5.38 15.95 -18.73
CA PRO A 17 -5.57 14.65 -19.39
C PRO A 17 -4.72 14.47 -20.64
N LYS A 18 -4.60 15.52 -21.48
CA LYS A 18 -3.83 15.45 -22.74
C LYS A 18 -2.33 15.29 -22.47
N ILE A 19 -1.82 16.04 -21.48
CA ILE A 19 -0.41 15.96 -21.08
C ILE A 19 -0.13 14.59 -20.45
N LEU A 20 -1.01 14.13 -19.55
CA LEU A 20 -0.91 12.83 -18.90
C LEU A 20 -0.91 11.70 -19.93
N LYS A 21 -1.85 11.70 -20.89
CA LYS A 21 -1.93 10.69 -21.96
C LYS A 21 -0.67 10.67 -22.81
N LYS A 22 -0.16 11.84 -23.22
CA LYS A 22 1.08 11.97 -23.99
C LYS A 22 2.28 11.41 -23.21
N ARG A 23 2.39 11.71 -21.92
CA ARG A 23 3.48 11.23 -21.09
C ARG A 23 3.38 9.73 -20.86
N LEU A 24 2.20 9.24 -20.47
CA LEU A 24 1.95 7.83 -20.21
C LEU A 24 2.23 6.95 -21.44
N SER A 25 1.85 7.41 -22.66
CA SER A 25 2.13 6.68 -23.91
C SER A 25 3.62 6.49 -24.22
N VAL A 26 4.49 7.37 -23.69
CA VAL A 26 5.94 7.22 -23.80
C VAL A 26 6.46 6.30 -22.69
N LEU A 27 5.97 6.48 -21.46
CA LEU A 27 6.46 5.75 -20.28
C LEU A 27 6.17 4.25 -20.37
N ILE A 28 4.99 3.85 -20.86
CA ILE A 28 4.62 2.43 -21.03
C ILE A 28 5.50 1.67 -22.03
N LYS A 29 6.23 2.38 -22.92
CA LYS A 29 7.19 1.78 -23.86
C LYS A 29 8.58 1.61 -23.28
N ARG A 30 8.88 2.27 -22.15
CA ARG A 30 10.22 2.36 -21.57
C ARG A 30 10.37 1.63 -20.25
N PHE A 31 9.28 1.48 -19.52
CA PHE A 31 9.31 0.95 -18.16
C PHE A 31 8.41 -0.28 -18.02
N ASP A 32 8.83 -1.17 -17.17
CA ASP A 32 8.15 -2.44 -16.89
C ASP A 32 6.97 -2.28 -15.92
N MET A 33 6.92 -1.18 -15.19
CA MET A 33 5.89 -0.85 -14.22
C MET A 33 5.80 0.66 -14.05
N ILE A 34 4.61 1.19 -13.86
CA ILE A 34 4.37 2.61 -13.60
C ILE A 34 3.65 2.73 -12.26
N ILE A 35 4.09 3.68 -11.45
CA ILE A 35 3.48 3.99 -10.16
C ILE A 35 3.17 5.49 -10.14
N PHE A 36 1.91 5.84 -9.99
CA PHE A 36 1.46 7.19 -9.68
C PHE A 36 1.35 7.36 -8.17
N SER A 37 1.79 8.51 -7.67
CA SER A 37 1.55 8.95 -6.30
C SER A 37 0.62 10.17 -6.35
N GLY A 38 -0.60 10.04 -5.86
CA GLY A 38 -1.70 10.99 -6.06
C GLY A 38 -2.52 10.67 -7.32
N GLY A 39 -3.68 11.31 -7.45
CA GLY A 39 -4.58 11.13 -8.58
C GLY A 39 -5.47 9.87 -8.52
N ALA A 40 -5.49 9.15 -7.40
CA ALA A 40 -6.46 8.08 -7.14
C ALA A 40 -7.58 8.57 -6.19
N SER A 41 -7.91 9.85 -6.23
CA SER A 41 -8.93 10.48 -5.39
C SER A 41 -10.35 10.18 -5.88
N GLU A 42 -11.36 10.35 -5.01
CA GLU A 42 -12.77 10.16 -5.34
C GLU A 42 -13.40 11.39 -6.05
N GLY A 43 -12.61 12.43 -6.37
CA GLY A 43 -13.09 13.66 -7.02
C GLY A 43 -13.30 13.49 -8.54
N ASP A 44 -14.15 14.35 -9.12
CA ASP A 44 -14.41 14.43 -10.56
C ASP A 44 -13.16 14.77 -11.39
N GLU A 45 -12.05 15.08 -10.74
CA GLU A 45 -10.75 15.44 -11.32
C GLU A 45 -9.77 14.26 -11.42
N ASP A 46 -10.22 13.00 -11.27
CA ASP A 46 -9.33 11.85 -11.42
C ASP A 46 -9.11 11.50 -12.90
N HIS A 47 -8.26 12.30 -13.53
CA HIS A 47 -7.92 12.16 -14.94
C HIS A 47 -7.13 10.88 -15.25
N ILE A 48 -6.50 10.26 -14.24
CA ILE A 48 -5.66 9.06 -14.46
C ILE A 48 -6.52 7.89 -14.95
N LYS A 49 -7.67 7.67 -14.31
CA LYS A 49 -8.57 6.57 -14.68
C LYS A 49 -9.09 6.73 -16.11
N SER A 50 -9.62 7.90 -16.44
CA SER A 50 -10.15 8.19 -17.79
C SER A 50 -9.07 8.08 -18.86
N VAL A 51 -7.86 8.58 -18.59
CA VAL A 51 -6.74 8.46 -19.52
C VAL A 51 -6.31 7.00 -19.74
N ILE A 52 -6.31 6.17 -18.70
CA ILE A 52 -6.02 4.73 -18.84
C ILE A 52 -7.08 4.06 -19.73
N GLU A 53 -8.36 4.36 -19.52
CA GLU A 53 -9.48 3.85 -20.33
C GLU A 53 -9.38 4.31 -21.80
N GLU A 54 -9.10 5.59 -22.03
CA GLU A 54 -8.87 6.13 -23.37
C GLU A 54 -7.67 5.51 -24.11
N MET A 55 -6.70 4.99 -23.36
CA MET A 55 -5.54 4.26 -23.90
C MET A 55 -5.80 2.75 -24.06
N SER A 56 -7.07 2.32 -23.99
CA SER A 56 -7.47 0.91 -24.03
C SER A 56 -6.81 0.07 -22.93
N GLY A 57 -6.52 0.71 -21.79
CA GLY A 57 -6.04 0.03 -20.59
C GLY A 57 -7.16 -0.74 -19.89
N ILE A 58 -6.79 -1.76 -19.18
CA ILE A 58 -7.70 -2.59 -18.39
C ILE A 58 -7.62 -2.14 -16.92
N ILE A 59 -8.74 -1.65 -16.38
CA ILE A 59 -8.87 -1.37 -14.95
C ILE A 59 -9.19 -2.69 -14.23
N HIS A 60 -8.31 -3.12 -13.34
CA HIS A 60 -8.51 -4.33 -12.53
C HIS A 60 -9.31 -4.01 -11.28
N PHE A 61 -8.97 -2.92 -10.59
CA PHE A 61 -9.75 -2.34 -9.50
C PHE A 61 -9.39 -0.85 -9.32
N TRP A 62 -10.27 -0.09 -8.64
CA TRP A 62 -10.07 1.34 -8.36
C TRP A 62 -10.34 1.71 -6.90
N ARG A 63 -10.80 0.77 -6.11
CA ARG A 63 -11.04 0.92 -4.66
C ARG A 63 -10.77 -0.40 -3.96
N LEU A 64 -10.35 -0.29 -2.70
CA LEU A 64 -10.10 -1.43 -1.82
C LEU A 64 -10.87 -1.29 -0.51
N ALA A 65 -11.31 -2.40 0.05
CA ALA A 65 -11.92 -2.44 1.38
C ALA A 65 -10.85 -2.46 2.48
N ILE A 66 -9.94 -1.46 2.47
CA ILE A 66 -8.86 -1.33 3.45
C ILE A 66 -8.81 0.08 4.07
N LYS A 67 -8.16 0.18 5.21
CA LYS A 67 -7.85 1.47 5.88
C LYS A 67 -6.44 1.42 6.50
N PRO A 68 -5.59 2.43 6.20
CA PRO A 68 -5.72 3.44 5.15
C PRO A 68 -5.51 2.83 3.77
N GLY A 69 -5.93 3.52 2.70
CA GLY A 69 -5.62 3.10 1.34
C GLY A 69 -6.84 2.73 0.46
N ARG A 70 -8.07 3.07 0.90
CA ARG A 70 -9.27 2.82 0.10
C ARG A 70 -9.16 3.33 -1.35
N PRO A 71 -8.73 4.58 -1.64
CA PRO A 71 -8.56 5.08 -3.00
C PRO A 71 -7.24 4.58 -3.61
N MET A 72 -7.17 3.31 -3.93
CA MET A 72 -6.05 2.67 -4.62
C MET A 72 -6.52 2.11 -5.95
N GLY A 73 -5.84 2.50 -7.06
CA GLY A 73 -6.11 1.96 -8.38
C GLY A 73 -5.04 0.98 -8.87
N PHE A 74 -5.47 -0.05 -9.58
CA PHE A 74 -4.59 -0.95 -10.32
C PHE A 74 -5.15 -1.21 -11.71
N ALA A 75 -4.32 -0.99 -12.71
CA ALA A 75 -4.63 -1.15 -14.12
C ALA A 75 -3.46 -1.76 -14.88
N SER A 76 -3.68 -2.09 -16.15
CA SER A 76 -2.62 -2.44 -17.08
C SER A 76 -2.85 -1.78 -18.44
N ILE A 77 -1.78 -1.30 -19.08
CA ILE A 77 -1.77 -0.78 -20.44
C ILE A 77 -0.70 -1.56 -21.22
N ASN A 78 -1.08 -2.22 -22.31
CA ASN A 78 -0.16 -3.05 -23.10
C ASN A 78 0.64 -4.05 -22.24
N ARG A 79 0.02 -4.66 -21.23
CA ARG A 79 0.62 -5.57 -20.23
C ARG A 79 1.58 -4.89 -19.25
N VAL A 80 1.77 -3.58 -19.31
CA VAL A 80 2.53 -2.83 -18.31
C VAL A 80 1.61 -2.53 -17.12
N PRO A 81 1.91 -3.00 -15.91
CA PRO A 81 1.12 -2.70 -14.71
C PRO A 81 1.26 -1.23 -14.35
N VAL A 82 0.13 -0.63 -13.97
CA VAL A 82 0.00 0.77 -13.55
C VAL A 82 -0.66 0.79 -12.19
N PHE A 83 0.06 1.22 -11.17
CA PHE A 83 -0.44 1.40 -9.81
C PHE A 83 -0.70 2.88 -9.54
N CYS A 84 -1.89 3.19 -9.03
CA CYS A 84 -2.29 4.54 -8.67
C CYS A 84 -2.45 4.60 -7.15
N LEU A 85 -1.43 5.11 -6.47
CA LEU A 85 -1.41 5.20 -5.01
C LEU A 85 -2.20 6.41 -4.51
N PRO A 86 -2.78 6.33 -3.29
CA PRO A 86 -3.39 7.47 -2.63
C PRO A 86 -2.43 8.66 -2.52
N GLY A 87 -2.95 9.88 -2.54
CA GLY A 87 -2.16 11.09 -2.28
C GLY A 87 -1.71 11.23 -0.82
N ASN A 88 -2.42 10.61 0.13
CA ASN A 88 -1.99 10.58 1.52
C ASN A 88 -0.74 9.70 1.69
N PRO A 89 0.38 10.21 2.24
CA PRO A 89 1.65 9.48 2.31
C PRO A 89 1.58 8.17 3.10
N VAL A 90 0.81 8.15 4.21
CA VAL A 90 0.64 6.96 5.04
C VAL A 90 -0.13 5.89 4.27
N ALA A 91 -1.21 6.28 3.59
CA ALA A 91 -1.99 5.39 2.76
C ALA A 91 -1.17 4.87 1.56
N ALA A 92 -0.39 5.74 0.92
CA ALA A 92 0.48 5.37 -0.19
C ALA A 92 1.51 4.32 0.24
N GLN A 93 2.14 4.50 1.41
CA GLN A 93 3.11 3.53 1.93
C GLN A 93 2.47 2.18 2.26
N VAL A 94 1.30 2.18 2.90
CA VAL A 94 0.55 0.95 3.17
C VAL A 94 0.20 0.23 1.86
N CYS A 95 -0.38 0.93 0.88
CA CYS A 95 -0.71 0.36 -0.43
C CYS A 95 0.55 -0.13 -1.18
N PHE A 96 1.65 0.60 -1.10
CA PHE A 96 2.92 0.19 -1.69
C PHE A 96 3.37 -1.15 -1.10
N ARG A 97 3.43 -1.25 0.23
CA ARG A 97 3.84 -2.48 0.93
C ARG A 97 2.94 -3.67 0.60
N LEU A 98 1.62 -3.45 0.58
CA LEU A 98 0.67 -4.53 0.39
C LEU A 98 0.57 -5.03 -1.07
N LEU A 99 0.65 -4.12 -2.04
CA LEU A 99 0.27 -4.41 -3.42
C LEU A 99 1.40 -4.20 -4.43
N VAL A 100 2.10 -3.06 -4.34
CA VAL A 100 3.15 -2.76 -5.32
C VAL A 100 4.34 -3.70 -5.15
N GLU A 101 4.76 -3.97 -3.93
CA GLU A 101 5.83 -4.93 -3.67
C GLU A 101 5.47 -6.34 -4.13
N ALA A 102 4.23 -6.79 -3.94
CA ALA A 102 3.76 -8.06 -4.47
C ALA A 102 3.82 -8.09 -6.01
N GLY A 103 3.40 -6.99 -6.66
CA GLY A 103 3.50 -6.81 -8.11
C GLY A 103 4.96 -6.84 -8.61
N ILE A 104 5.88 -6.22 -7.88
CA ILE A 104 7.31 -6.24 -8.16
C ILE A 104 7.86 -7.66 -8.05
N ARG A 105 7.59 -8.36 -6.93
CA ARG A 105 8.01 -9.75 -6.71
C ARG A 105 7.51 -10.68 -7.82
N LYS A 106 6.24 -10.56 -8.19
CA LYS A 106 5.66 -11.35 -9.28
C LYS A 106 6.35 -11.09 -10.61
N ARG A 107 6.78 -9.87 -10.87
CA ARG A 107 7.43 -9.52 -12.13
C ARG A 107 8.85 -10.06 -12.25
N VAL A 108 9.57 -10.14 -11.16
CA VAL A 108 10.91 -10.75 -11.12
C VAL A 108 10.88 -12.27 -10.93
N SER A 109 9.70 -12.88 -11.08
CA SER A 109 9.51 -14.33 -10.94
C SER A 109 9.92 -14.88 -9.57
N ALA A 110 9.70 -14.09 -8.52
CA ALA A 110 9.93 -14.56 -7.17
C ALA A 110 8.90 -15.65 -6.81
N ASP A 111 9.37 -16.76 -6.25
CA ASP A 111 8.51 -17.90 -5.88
C ASP A 111 7.48 -17.53 -4.82
N LYS A 112 7.81 -16.56 -3.95
CA LYS A 112 6.90 -16.06 -2.91
C LYS A 112 6.50 -14.63 -3.21
N THR A 113 5.24 -14.45 -3.56
CA THR A 113 4.62 -13.12 -3.73
C THR A 113 3.90 -12.65 -2.49
N ASP A 114 3.56 -13.57 -1.59
CA ASP A 114 2.84 -13.27 -0.36
C ASP A 114 3.69 -12.47 0.61
N LEU A 115 3.03 -11.59 1.34
CA LEU A 115 3.67 -10.82 2.39
C LEU A 115 4.05 -11.74 3.54
N PHE A 116 5.27 -11.61 4.01
CA PHE A 116 5.71 -12.25 5.23
C PHE A 116 4.95 -11.68 6.43
N LYS A 117 4.31 -12.54 7.20
CA LYS A 117 3.53 -12.19 8.39
C LYS A 117 3.99 -13.04 9.56
N ILE A 118 3.97 -12.46 10.73
CA ILE A 118 4.19 -13.15 12.01
C ILE A 118 3.00 -12.94 12.93
N GLN A 119 2.72 -13.93 13.76
CA GLN A 119 1.76 -13.80 14.84
C GLN A 119 2.44 -13.25 16.08
N VAL A 120 1.82 -12.27 16.71
CA VAL A 120 2.34 -11.57 17.88
C VAL A 120 1.21 -11.28 18.86
N ILE A 121 1.55 -10.96 20.10
CA ILE A 121 0.56 -10.64 21.14
C ILE A 121 0.34 -9.12 21.17
N SER A 122 -0.93 -8.71 21.19
CA SER A 122 -1.33 -7.32 21.33
C SER A 122 -1.03 -6.76 22.73
N LYS A 123 -0.35 -5.60 22.82
CA LYS A 123 -0.21 -4.78 24.04
C LYS A 123 -1.20 -3.61 24.10
N PHE A 124 -2.25 -3.60 23.26
CA PHE A 124 -3.20 -2.50 23.16
C PHE A 124 -4.63 -2.99 23.06
N GLU A 125 -5.59 -2.10 23.25
CA GLU A 125 -7.01 -2.28 22.91
C GLU A 125 -7.37 -1.32 21.79
N GLN A 126 -8.16 -1.81 20.81
CA GLN A 126 -8.57 -1.02 19.65
C GLN A 126 -9.95 -1.43 19.18
N LYS A 127 -10.87 -0.46 19.10
CA LYS A 127 -12.12 -0.66 18.37
C LYS A 127 -11.85 -0.55 16.88
N CYS A 128 -12.38 -1.51 16.12
CA CYS A 128 -12.20 -1.64 14.69
C CYS A 128 -13.54 -1.48 13.98
N LYS A 129 -13.51 -1.22 12.68
CA LYS A 129 -14.73 -1.09 11.90
C LYS A 129 -14.91 -2.33 11.02
N ILE A 130 -15.96 -3.10 11.27
CA ILE A 130 -16.35 -4.26 10.45
C ILE A 130 -16.51 -3.85 8.97
N GLY A 131 -16.23 -4.78 8.06
CA GLY A 131 -16.43 -4.64 6.62
C GLY A 131 -15.23 -4.09 5.85
N ARG A 132 -14.09 -3.92 6.51
CA ARG A 132 -12.81 -3.59 5.87
C ARG A 132 -11.63 -4.02 6.70
N LYS A 133 -10.55 -4.43 6.07
CA LYS A 133 -9.27 -4.65 6.75
C LYS A 133 -8.64 -3.32 7.20
N GLU A 134 -8.12 -3.28 8.41
CA GLU A 134 -7.38 -2.13 8.90
C GLU A 134 -5.89 -2.47 9.05
N PHE A 135 -5.02 -1.53 8.65
CA PHE A 135 -3.57 -1.67 8.76
C PHE A 135 -3.03 -0.52 9.63
N LEU A 136 -2.74 -0.82 10.88
CA LEU A 136 -2.20 0.14 11.83
C LEU A 136 -0.67 0.10 11.80
N ARG A 137 -0.02 1.25 11.97
CA ARG A 137 1.43 1.31 12.13
C ARG A 137 1.76 0.73 13.49
N GLY A 138 2.63 -0.26 13.50
CA GLY A 138 2.97 -1.01 14.69
C GLY A 138 4.46 -1.00 15.00
N LYS A 139 4.74 -1.24 16.26
CA LYS A 139 6.09 -1.46 16.75
C LYS A 139 6.14 -2.79 17.48
N LEU A 140 7.13 -3.61 17.15
CA LEU A 140 7.41 -4.88 17.84
C LEU A 140 8.27 -4.64 19.06
N TYR A 141 8.00 -5.44 20.08
CA TYR A 141 8.79 -5.56 21.30
C TYR A 141 9.03 -7.04 21.60
N TYR A 142 10.20 -7.35 22.06
CA TYR A 142 10.55 -8.68 22.53
C TYR A 142 10.84 -8.63 24.02
N GLU A 143 10.06 -9.35 24.81
CA GLU A 143 10.19 -9.40 26.29
C GLU A 143 9.92 -10.83 26.74
N ASP A 144 10.78 -11.38 27.60
CA ASP A 144 10.63 -12.69 28.24
C ASP A 144 10.32 -13.85 27.26
N GLY A 145 10.97 -13.85 26.10
CA GLY A 145 10.78 -14.89 25.08
C GLY A 145 9.53 -14.70 24.21
N ILE A 146 8.76 -13.63 24.40
CA ILE A 146 7.51 -13.37 23.70
C ILE A 146 7.62 -12.09 22.84
N THR A 147 7.06 -12.16 21.63
CA THR A 147 6.97 -11.01 20.74
C THR A 147 5.60 -10.33 20.88
N TYR A 148 5.63 -9.04 21.13
CA TYR A 148 4.45 -8.19 21.30
C TYR A 148 4.40 -7.12 20.22
N ALA A 149 3.20 -6.64 19.91
CA ALA A 149 3.01 -5.45 19.10
C ALA A 149 2.21 -4.37 19.84
N GLN A 150 2.58 -3.13 19.57
CA GLN A 150 1.86 -1.94 20.02
C GLN A 150 1.62 -0.99 18.84
N ILE A 151 0.52 -0.24 18.88
CA ILE A 151 0.24 0.82 17.91
C ILE A 151 1.30 1.91 18.04
N ASN A 152 1.88 2.34 16.93
CA ASN A 152 2.85 3.43 16.90
C ASN A 152 2.17 4.75 16.51
N GLY A 153 2.22 5.73 17.41
CA GLY A 153 1.63 7.06 17.22
C GLY A 153 0.09 7.08 17.34
N GLU A 154 -0.47 8.26 17.13
CA GLU A 154 -1.90 8.47 17.18
C GLU A 154 -2.62 7.78 16.00
N PRO A 155 -3.83 7.21 16.25
CA PRO A 155 -4.64 6.64 15.20
C PRO A 155 -5.09 7.74 14.22
N GLY A 156 -4.73 7.60 12.96
CA GLY A 156 -5.14 8.54 11.91
C GLY A 156 -4.36 8.35 10.62
N ALA A 157 -5.05 8.46 9.48
CA ALA A 157 -4.43 8.28 8.17
C ALA A 157 -3.51 9.45 7.77
N GLY A 158 -3.61 10.61 8.44
CA GLY A 158 -2.90 11.84 8.08
C GLY A 158 -1.62 12.12 8.87
N VAL A 159 -1.32 11.32 9.90
CA VAL A 159 -0.20 11.61 10.81
C VAL A 159 1.08 10.94 10.30
N LEU A 160 1.87 11.67 9.53
CA LEU A 160 3.13 11.17 8.95
C LEU A 160 4.12 10.70 10.03
N THR A 161 4.12 11.34 11.20
CA THR A 161 4.93 10.95 12.36
C THR A 161 4.62 9.55 12.88
N SER A 162 3.42 8.99 12.58
CA SER A 162 3.08 7.62 12.95
C SER A 162 3.88 6.56 12.18
N LEU A 163 4.52 6.93 11.07
CA LEU A 163 5.47 6.08 10.34
C LEU A 163 6.86 6.11 10.99
N SER A 164 7.20 7.23 11.63
CA SER A 164 8.46 7.34 12.35
C SER A 164 8.44 6.43 13.59
N GLY A 165 9.38 5.50 13.66
CA GLY A 165 9.46 4.52 14.75
C GLY A 165 8.58 3.28 14.62
N ALA A 166 7.67 3.22 13.64
CA ALA A 166 7.01 1.97 13.28
C ALA A 166 8.00 1.05 12.54
N ASN A 167 7.95 -0.24 12.83
CA ASN A 167 8.74 -1.25 12.11
C ASN A 167 7.88 -2.25 11.32
N GLY A 168 6.56 -2.03 11.27
CA GLY A 168 5.64 -2.82 10.46
C GLY A 168 4.20 -2.35 10.57
N LEU A 169 3.31 -3.18 10.03
CA LEU A 169 1.86 -2.99 10.05
C LEU A 169 1.21 -4.08 10.89
N ILE A 170 0.30 -3.69 11.77
CA ILE A 170 -0.64 -4.58 12.42
C ILE A 170 -1.81 -4.77 11.46
N GLU A 171 -2.07 -5.99 11.03
CA GLU A 171 -3.21 -6.33 10.18
C GLU A 171 -4.40 -6.75 11.06
N ILE A 172 -5.54 -6.14 10.79
CA ILE A 172 -6.81 -6.41 11.46
C ILE A 172 -7.82 -6.83 10.38
N ASP A 173 -8.38 -8.01 10.51
CA ASP A 173 -9.33 -8.56 9.55
C ASP A 173 -10.68 -7.83 9.61
N GLU A 174 -11.45 -7.93 8.52
CA GLU A 174 -12.70 -7.20 8.32
C GLU A 174 -13.85 -7.60 9.23
N ASP A 175 -13.77 -8.74 9.89
CA ASP A 175 -14.76 -9.29 10.84
C ASP A 175 -14.44 -8.96 12.30
N ILE A 176 -13.29 -8.36 12.58
CA ILE A 176 -12.86 -7.98 13.93
C ILE A 176 -13.48 -6.65 14.34
N GLU A 177 -14.28 -6.64 15.39
CA GLU A 177 -14.87 -5.43 15.97
C GLU A 177 -13.98 -4.78 17.04
N ILE A 178 -13.26 -5.59 17.79
CA ILE A 178 -12.40 -5.13 18.87
C ILE A 178 -11.18 -6.05 19.01
N ILE A 179 -10.00 -5.45 19.17
CA ILE A 179 -8.79 -6.13 19.65
C ILE A 179 -8.63 -5.83 21.12
N LYS A 180 -8.38 -6.85 21.93
CA LYS A 180 -8.08 -6.75 23.35
C LYS A 180 -6.58 -6.98 23.59
N LYS A 181 -6.08 -6.42 24.69
CA LYS A 181 -4.73 -6.75 25.16
C LYS A 181 -4.63 -8.25 25.44
N GLY A 182 -3.59 -8.88 24.86
CA GLY A 182 -3.38 -10.31 24.95
C GLY A 182 -3.86 -11.11 23.72
N ASP A 183 -4.63 -10.51 22.81
CA ASP A 183 -5.06 -11.18 21.60
C ASP A 183 -3.86 -11.47 20.67
N ILE A 184 -3.94 -12.58 19.93
CA ILE A 184 -3.00 -12.91 18.88
C ILE A 184 -3.41 -12.16 17.62
N ILE A 185 -2.47 -11.39 17.06
CA ILE A 185 -2.69 -10.55 15.88
C ILE A 185 -1.62 -10.77 14.84
N ASN A 186 -1.93 -10.49 13.57
CA ASN A 186 -0.97 -10.54 12.48
C ASN A 186 -0.15 -9.24 12.40
N PHE A 187 1.15 -9.39 12.22
CA PHE A 187 2.08 -8.29 12.01
C PHE A 187 2.87 -8.49 10.72
N ILE A 188 2.94 -7.45 9.90
CA ILE A 188 3.67 -7.42 8.63
C ILE A 188 4.88 -6.52 8.82
N PRO A 189 6.09 -7.03 9.01
CA PRO A 189 7.29 -6.21 9.20
C PRO A 189 7.63 -5.45 7.91
N PHE A 190 8.16 -4.23 8.05
CA PHE A 190 8.62 -3.45 6.90
C PHE A 190 9.88 -4.05 6.26
N LYS A 191 10.71 -4.71 7.05
CA LYS A 191 11.88 -5.47 6.59
C LYS A 191 11.80 -6.89 7.11
N GLU A 192 12.00 -7.85 6.25
CA GLU A 192 12.00 -9.27 6.62
C GLU A 192 13.23 -9.65 7.47
N ALA A 193 14.29 -8.85 7.42
CA ALA A 193 15.53 -9.06 8.15
C ALA A 193 15.54 -8.55 9.62
N LEU A 194 14.38 -8.18 10.16
CA LEU A 194 14.26 -7.69 11.55
C LEU A 194 13.80 -8.77 12.54
N ILE A 195 13.86 -10.02 12.14
CA ILE A 195 13.47 -11.17 12.96
C ILE A 195 14.67 -12.09 13.12
#